data_f9ffd1d6ddefaeb05603c746a249c4d0
#
_entry.id   f9ffd1d6ddefaeb05603c746a249c4d0
#
_cell.length_a   1.000
_cell.length_b   1.000
_cell.length_c   1.000
_cell.angle_alpha   90.00
_cell.angle_beta   90.00
_cell.angle_gamma   90.00
#
_symmetry.space_group_name_H-M   'P 1'
#
loop_
_entity.id
_entity.type
_entity.pdbx_description
1 polymer ?
#
loop_
_entity_poly.entity_id
_entity_poly.type
_entity_poly.pdbx_seq_one_letter_code
_entity_poly.pdbx_strand_id
1 'polypeptide(L)'
;MKKKVLAVLLGGCMVAGLLAGCGGGGDDAKTSDDGSKDSGKSGGYNFEVVVKSFQSTYWQAAKQGIDTAAKELGVKCNTTGPNAESDIADQVNMLNNAINKAPDGIALAACDQSSVIKSLQTALDKKIPVVCFDTGVADAPEGSVYATVVTNNEEAGGIAAEKMYEALKDQIADAKDTVRIGEVNQDATSGNITGRGMGFINKFKELAEADGKKVAVVGNEYYVNLVENNAKEADADIIIEVAVPAQTTVELSATEASNLSLIHISEP
;
A
#
# COMPACT_ATOMS: atom_id res chain seq x y z
N MET A 1 5.40 -27.28 -24.57
CA MET A 1 6.75 -27.38 -23.97
C MET A 1 7.72 -26.45 -24.71
N LYS A 2 7.84 -25.16 -24.42
CA LYS A 2 8.86 -24.19 -24.94
C LYS A 2 8.65 -22.79 -24.36
N LYS A 3 8.48 -22.62 -23.04
CA LYS A 3 8.43 -21.30 -22.34
C LYS A 3 9.13 -21.29 -20.97
N LYS A 4 10.06 -22.19 -20.69
CA LYS A 4 10.79 -22.27 -19.41
C LYS A 4 12.31 -22.09 -19.51
N VAL A 5 12.85 -21.56 -20.60
CA VAL A 5 14.32 -21.47 -20.81
C VAL A 5 14.85 -20.03 -20.79
N LEU A 6 14.00 -19.00 -20.67
CA LEU A 6 14.46 -17.60 -20.76
C LEU A 6 14.71 -16.91 -19.40
N ALA A 7 14.45 -17.58 -18.28
CA ALA A 7 14.63 -16.98 -16.94
C ALA A 7 15.96 -17.30 -16.25
N VAL A 8 16.84 -18.10 -16.85
CA VAL A 8 18.10 -18.57 -16.23
C VAL A 8 19.35 -17.82 -16.77
N LEU A 9 19.22 -16.96 -17.76
CA LEU A 9 20.37 -16.30 -18.41
C LEU A 9 20.70 -14.88 -17.91
N LEU A 10 20.02 -14.37 -16.90
CA LEU A 10 20.29 -13.03 -16.31
C LEU A 10 20.91 -13.08 -14.90
N GLY A 11 21.19 -14.24 -14.37
CA GLY A 11 21.78 -14.43 -13.03
C GLY A 11 23.26 -14.81 -13.01
N GLY A 12 23.96 -14.86 -14.15
CA GLY A 12 25.26 -15.52 -14.27
C GLY A 12 26.49 -14.65 -14.53
N CYS A 13 26.44 -13.33 -14.46
CA CYS A 13 27.56 -12.47 -14.87
C CYS A 13 28.17 -11.55 -13.79
N MET A 14 28.16 -11.92 -12.53
CA MET A 14 28.81 -11.10 -11.47
C MET A 14 29.67 -11.88 -10.47
N VAL A 15 30.31 -12.97 -10.88
CA VAL A 15 31.36 -13.60 -10.04
C VAL A 15 32.46 -14.14 -10.94
N ALA A 16 33.30 -13.26 -11.53
CA ALA A 16 34.62 -13.63 -12.01
C ALA A 16 35.45 -12.34 -12.24
N GLY A 17 36.12 -11.86 -11.20
CA GLY A 17 37.01 -10.68 -11.36
C GLY A 17 37.81 -10.29 -10.12
N LEU A 18 38.27 -11.28 -9.35
CA LEU A 18 39.25 -11.00 -8.29
C LEU A 18 40.23 -12.20 -8.17
N LEU A 19 41.26 -12.21 -9.03
CA LEU A 19 42.52 -12.90 -8.75
C LEU A 19 43.44 -12.74 -9.98
N ALA A 20 44.29 -11.72 -10.00
CA ALA A 20 45.64 -11.78 -10.57
C ALA A 20 46.21 -10.36 -10.71
N GLY A 21 47.34 -10.13 -10.10
CA GLY A 21 48.13 -8.96 -10.43
C GLY A 21 49.06 -8.46 -9.34
N CYS A 22 50.01 -9.28 -8.94
CA CYS A 22 51.24 -8.78 -8.32
C CYS A 22 52.36 -8.88 -9.32
N GLY A 23 53.04 -7.73 -9.65
CA GLY A 23 54.33 -7.78 -10.36
C GLY A 23 54.59 -6.67 -11.36
N GLY A 24 55.32 -5.62 -10.98
CA GLY A 24 56.48 -5.03 -11.63
C GLY A 24 56.35 -4.11 -12.84
N GLY A 25 56.64 -2.82 -12.67
CA GLY A 25 57.57 -2.01 -13.45
C GLY A 25 57.13 -1.39 -14.78
N GLY A 26 57.16 -0.03 -14.89
CA GLY A 26 57.60 0.68 -16.10
C GLY A 26 56.57 1.49 -16.88
N ASP A 27 56.62 2.82 -16.71
CA ASP A 27 56.46 3.94 -17.67
C ASP A 27 55.19 4.16 -18.52
N ASP A 28 54.63 5.35 -18.26
CA ASP A 28 53.98 6.33 -19.15
C ASP A 28 52.91 5.91 -20.18
N ALA A 29 51.64 6.18 -19.83
CA ALA A 29 50.71 6.81 -20.77
C ALA A 29 49.48 7.34 -20.00
N LYS A 30 49.26 8.66 -20.05
CA LYS A 30 48.01 9.33 -19.59
C LYS A 30 46.84 8.89 -20.44
N THR A 31 45.91 8.19 -19.85
CA THR A 31 44.53 8.13 -20.30
C THR A 31 43.64 8.49 -19.15
N SER A 32 42.89 9.59 -19.29
CA SER A 32 41.86 10.05 -18.37
C SER A 32 40.71 9.05 -18.38
N ASP A 33 40.68 8.18 -17.40
CA ASP A 33 39.53 7.33 -17.09
C ASP A 33 38.76 8.04 -16.01
N ASP A 34 37.59 8.59 -16.36
CA ASP A 34 36.59 9.16 -15.47
C ASP A 34 35.85 8.01 -14.76
N GLY A 35 36.59 7.30 -13.94
CA GLY A 35 36.06 6.28 -13.06
C GLY A 35 35.38 6.94 -11.84
N SER A 36 34.06 7.05 -11.85
CA SER A 36 33.27 7.29 -10.64
C SER A 36 33.80 6.42 -9.50
N LYS A 37 34.56 7.02 -8.61
CA LYS A 37 34.91 6.42 -7.33
C LYS A 37 33.62 6.37 -6.51
N ASP A 38 32.96 5.24 -6.55
CA ASP A 38 32.03 4.85 -5.48
C ASP A 38 32.86 4.82 -4.19
N SER A 39 32.85 5.93 -3.47
CA SER A 39 33.43 6.04 -2.14
C SER A 39 32.48 5.31 -1.17
N GLY A 40 32.58 3.96 -1.16
CA GLY A 40 31.91 3.12 -0.19
C GLY A 40 32.14 3.66 1.21
N LYS A 41 31.05 4.14 1.84
CA LYS A 41 31.07 4.57 3.24
C LYS A 41 31.66 3.45 4.09
N SER A 42 32.77 3.68 4.76
CA SER A 42 33.44 2.73 5.67
C SER A 42 32.66 2.42 6.96
N GLY A 43 31.39 2.79 7.07
CA GLY A 43 30.44 2.42 8.10
C GLY A 43 29.14 2.10 7.40
N GLY A 44 28.56 0.94 7.69
CA GLY A 44 27.37 0.45 7.01
C GLY A 44 26.22 1.47 6.95
N TYR A 45 25.35 1.33 5.97
CA TYR A 45 24.17 2.16 5.81
C TYR A 45 23.19 2.01 6.99
N ASN A 46 22.54 3.13 7.37
CA ASN A 46 21.51 3.16 8.40
C ASN A 46 20.18 3.60 7.80
N PHE A 47 19.17 2.77 7.93
CA PHE A 47 17.82 3.04 7.45
C PHE A 47 16.84 3.16 8.61
N GLU A 48 15.89 4.08 8.49
CA GLU A 48 14.72 4.15 9.35
C GLU A 48 13.51 3.60 8.60
N VAL A 49 12.73 2.76 9.27
CA VAL A 49 11.50 2.17 8.69
C VAL A 49 10.33 2.57 9.57
N VAL A 50 9.31 3.19 8.97
CA VAL A 50 8.10 3.62 9.66
C VAL A 50 6.94 2.81 9.14
N VAL A 51 6.42 1.90 9.98
CA VAL A 51 5.26 1.04 9.69
C VAL A 51 3.98 1.64 10.25
N LYS A 52 2.81 1.06 9.89
CA LYS A 52 1.51 1.60 10.33
C LYS A 52 1.12 1.19 11.75
N SER A 53 1.59 0.04 12.24
CA SER A 53 1.27 -0.41 13.60
C SER A 53 2.22 -1.49 14.08
N PHE A 54 2.47 -1.56 15.39
CA PHE A 54 3.16 -2.70 16.02
C PHE A 54 2.20 -3.71 16.66
N GLN A 55 0.93 -3.40 16.82
CA GLN A 55 -0.08 -4.31 17.39
C GLN A 55 -0.54 -5.37 16.36
N SER A 56 -0.50 -5.05 15.07
CA SER A 56 -0.91 -5.94 14.00
C SER A 56 0.12 -7.03 13.73
N THR A 57 -0.33 -8.28 13.62
CA THR A 57 0.51 -9.43 13.23
C THR A 57 1.11 -9.27 11.84
N TYR A 58 0.43 -8.56 10.94
CA TYR A 58 0.95 -8.21 9.61
C TYR A 58 2.24 -7.39 9.72
N TRP A 59 2.23 -6.32 10.52
CA TRP A 59 3.40 -5.46 10.69
C TRP A 59 4.52 -6.10 11.48
N GLN A 60 4.20 -7.04 12.38
CA GLN A 60 5.20 -7.87 13.04
C GLN A 60 5.91 -8.80 12.05
N ALA A 61 5.18 -9.41 11.12
CA ALA A 61 5.75 -10.22 10.05
C ALA A 61 6.60 -9.36 9.09
N ALA A 62 6.12 -8.17 8.72
CA ALA A 62 6.89 -7.22 7.92
C ALA A 62 8.22 -6.84 8.60
N LYS A 63 8.19 -6.57 9.94
CA LYS A 63 9.41 -6.29 10.70
C LYS A 63 10.41 -7.45 10.67
N GLN A 64 9.95 -8.71 10.76
CA GLN A 64 10.84 -9.87 10.65
C GLN A 64 11.52 -9.93 9.28
N GLY A 65 10.79 -9.60 8.21
CA GLY A 65 11.35 -9.50 6.86
C GLY A 65 12.40 -8.39 6.75
N ILE A 66 12.13 -7.22 7.33
CA ILE A 66 13.06 -6.09 7.39
C ILE A 66 14.34 -6.47 8.13
N ASP A 67 14.22 -7.09 9.32
CA ASP A 67 15.37 -7.52 10.13
C ASP A 67 16.23 -8.57 9.39
N THR A 68 15.58 -9.48 8.67
CA THR A 68 16.25 -10.50 7.85
C THR A 68 17.03 -9.84 6.70
N ALA A 69 16.39 -8.98 5.92
CA ALA A 69 17.02 -8.27 4.83
C ALA A 69 18.19 -7.38 5.32
N ALA A 70 18.02 -6.70 6.44
CA ALA A 70 19.08 -5.88 7.03
C ALA A 70 20.31 -6.72 7.38
N LYS A 71 20.10 -7.90 7.96
CA LYS A 71 21.19 -8.86 8.27
C LYS A 71 21.88 -9.38 7.01
N GLU A 72 21.12 -9.76 6.00
CA GLU A 72 21.66 -10.28 4.73
C GLU A 72 22.49 -9.22 3.99
N LEU A 73 22.02 -7.96 4.00
CA LEU A 73 22.68 -6.84 3.33
C LEU A 73 23.79 -6.19 4.17
N GLY A 74 23.96 -6.58 5.44
CA GLY A 74 24.95 -5.98 6.33
C GLY A 74 24.68 -4.50 6.67
N VAL A 75 23.39 -4.10 6.67
CA VAL A 75 22.95 -2.73 6.98
C VAL A 75 22.23 -2.67 8.33
N LYS A 76 22.03 -1.46 8.84
CA LYS A 76 21.24 -1.23 10.06
C LYS A 76 19.88 -0.71 9.66
N CYS A 77 18.81 -1.34 10.16
CA CYS A 77 17.44 -0.87 10.04
C CYS A 77 16.85 -0.67 11.43
N ASN A 78 16.27 0.49 11.68
CA ASN A 78 15.48 0.75 12.87
C ASN A 78 14.02 0.89 12.47
N THR A 79 13.17 -0.01 12.96
CA THR A 79 11.74 -0.02 12.64
C THR A 79 10.94 0.59 13.77
N THR A 80 10.08 1.56 13.45
CA THR A 80 9.16 2.22 14.37
C THR A 80 7.75 2.25 13.79
N GLY A 81 6.74 2.36 14.64
CA GLY A 81 5.35 2.48 14.22
C GLY A 81 4.46 2.78 15.43
N PRO A 82 3.29 3.39 15.24
CA PRO A 82 2.33 3.64 16.31
C PRO A 82 1.70 2.34 16.82
N ASN A 83 0.91 2.43 17.87
CA ASN A 83 0.20 1.28 18.40
C ASN A 83 -0.91 0.82 17.45
N ALA A 84 -1.70 1.73 16.90
CA ALA A 84 -2.76 1.44 15.94
C ALA A 84 -2.59 2.25 14.65
N GLU A 85 -3.14 1.76 13.55
CA GLU A 85 -3.09 2.44 12.25
C GLU A 85 -3.90 3.75 12.25
N SER A 86 -4.83 3.91 13.19
CA SER A 86 -5.58 5.15 13.44
C SER A 86 -4.77 6.23 14.18
N ASP A 87 -3.59 5.91 14.73
CA ASP A 87 -2.76 6.84 15.49
C ASP A 87 -1.88 7.68 14.55
N ILE A 88 -2.52 8.41 13.63
CA ILE A 88 -1.88 9.15 12.53
C ILE A 88 -0.87 10.17 13.05
N ALA A 89 -1.25 10.94 14.09
CA ALA A 89 -0.36 11.97 14.66
C ALA A 89 0.94 11.37 15.23
N ASP A 90 0.85 10.20 15.84
CA ASP A 90 2.02 9.50 16.39
C ASP A 90 2.93 9.03 15.25
N GLN A 91 2.37 8.50 14.16
CA GLN A 91 3.17 8.12 13.00
C GLN A 91 3.90 9.32 12.39
N VAL A 92 3.24 10.47 12.23
CA VAL A 92 3.87 11.70 11.73
C VAL A 92 5.02 12.14 12.63
N ASN A 93 4.85 12.06 13.96
CA ASN A 93 5.92 12.37 14.90
C ASN A 93 7.10 11.38 14.77
N MET A 94 6.83 10.08 14.59
CA MET A 94 7.85 9.06 14.37
C MET A 94 8.60 9.28 13.06
N LEU A 95 7.90 9.63 11.98
CA LEU A 95 8.53 9.97 10.71
C LEU A 95 9.43 11.20 10.82
N ASN A 96 8.97 12.26 11.50
CA ASN A 96 9.78 13.45 11.73
C ASN A 96 11.03 13.12 12.58
N ASN A 97 10.91 12.26 13.58
CA ASN A 97 12.04 11.80 14.38
C ASN A 97 13.02 10.98 13.52
N ALA A 98 12.53 10.11 12.62
CA ALA A 98 13.35 9.38 11.69
C ALA A 98 14.15 10.33 10.76
N ILE A 99 13.48 11.34 10.18
CA ILE A 99 14.11 12.37 9.34
C ILE A 99 15.19 13.15 10.11
N ASN A 100 14.95 13.44 11.39
CA ASN A 100 15.91 14.20 12.21
C ASN A 100 17.18 13.40 12.56
N LYS A 101 17.15 12.08 12.49
CA LYS A 101 18.35 11.22 12.64
C LYS A 101 19.26 11.27 11.42
N ALA A 102 18.82 11.89 10.31
CA ALA A 102 19.54 11.95 9.04
C ALA A 102 20.04 10.57 8.56
N PRO A 103 19.13 9.59 8.37
CA PRO A 103 19.49 8.25 7.90
C PRO A 103 19.94 8.28 6.44
N ASP A 104 20.51 7.18 5.96
CA ASP A 104 20.85 7.01 4.54
C ASP A 104 19.61 6.77 3.67
N GLY A 105 18.46 6.45 4.26
CA GLY A 105 17.16 6.36 3.61
C GLY A 105 16.05 6.01 4.60
N ILE A 106 14.82 6.24 4.17
CA ILE A 106 13.61 5.94 4.94
C ILE A 106 12.70 5.04 4.11
N ALA A 107 12.15 3.98 4.72
CA ALA A 107 11.01 3.23 4.18
C ALA A 107 9.75 3.62 4.98
N LEU A 108 8.68 3.98 4.28
CA LEU A 108 7.44 4.48 4.87
C LEU A 108 6.23 3.70 4.36
N ALA A 109 5.41 3.19 5.28
CA ALA A 109 4.03 2.79 5.02
C ALA A 109 3.11 3.79 5.72
N ALA A 110 2.50 4.71 4.97
CA ALA A 110 1.74 5.82 5.54
C ALA A 110 0.35 5.36 6.04
N CYS A 111 -0.01 5.70 7.28
CA CYS A 111 -1.38 5.53 7.79
C CYS A 111 -2.36 6.47 7.07
N ASP A 112 -1.95 7.70 6.82
CA ASP A 112 -2.73 8.73 6.13
C ASP A 112 -1.84 9.45 5.12
N GLN A 113 -2.30 9.53 3.87
CA GLN A 113 -1.51 10.09 2.76
C GLN A 113 -1.27 11.59 2.92
N SER A 114 -2.27 12.33 3.36
CA SER A 114 -2.22 13.80 3.45
C SER A 114 -1.35 14.28 4.60
N SER A 115 -1.38 13.59 5.71
CA SER A 115 -0.67 13.96 6.95
C SER A 115 0.86 13.89 6.83
N VAL A 116 1.39 13.06 5.91
CA VAL A 116 2.83 12.87 5.73
C VAL A 116 3.47 13.81 4.70
N ILE A 117 2.69 14.55 3.92
CA ILE A 117 3.15 15.42 2.82
C ILE A 117 4.26 16.39 3.28
N LYS A 118 4.04 17.08 4.40
CA LYS A 118 5.02 18.05 4.95
C LYS A 118 6.31 17.36 5.39
N SER A 119 6.21 16.17 5.94
CA SER A 119 7.38 15.38 6.35
C SER A 119 8.16 14.89 5.14
N LEU A 120 7.48 14.47 4.07
CA LEU A 120 8.12 14.09 2.80
C LEU A 120 8.86 15.27 2.16
N GLN A 121 8.28 16.47 2.18
CA GLN A 121 8.97 17.68 1.74
C GLN A 121 10.24 17.94 2.57
N THR A 122 10.15 17.77 3.89
CA THR A 122 11.31 17.93 4.79
C THR A 122 12.41 16.91 4.49
N ALA A 123 12.04 15.65 4.19
CA ALA A 123 13.00 14.62 3.80
C ALA A 123 13.70 14.97 2.48
N LEU A 124 12.93 15.48 1.48
CA LEU A 124 13.45 15.94 0.21
C LEU A 124 14.45 17.08 0.39
N ASP A 125 14.11 18.12 1.16
CA ASP A 125 14.97 19.25 1.44
C ASP A 125 16.30 18.82 2.11
N LYS A 126 16.24 17.78 2.94
CA LYS A 126 17.41 17.15 3.57
C LYS A 126 18.11 16.12 2.69
N LYS A 127 17.63 15.88 1.48
CA LYS A 127 18.15 14.88 0.53
C LYS A 127 18.16 13.45 1.09
N ILE A 128 17.18 13.10 1.91
CA ILE A 128 17.00 11.77 2.46
C ILE A 128 16.06 11.03 1.50
N PRO A 129 16.51 9.97 0.80
CA PRO A 129 15.64 9.21 -0.09
C PRO A 129 14.56 8.48 0.71
N VAL A 130 13.32 8.53 0.22
CA VAL A 130 12.17 7.82 0.80
C VAL A 130 11.64 6.81 -0.19
N VAL A 131 11.40 5.58 0.27
CA VAL A 131 10.67 4.54 -0.45
C VAL A 131 9.37 4.26 0.29
N CYS A 132 8.25 4.36 -0.41
CA CYS A 132 6.95 3.94 0.13
C CYS A 132 6.73 2.45 -0.11
N PHE A 133 6.12 1.76 0.84
CA PHE A 133 5.72 0.36 0.69
C PHE A 133 4.35 0.13 1.33
N ASP A 134 3.63 -0.92 0.90
CA ASP A 134 2.24 -1.20 1.27
C ASP A 134 1.26 -0.09 0.85
N THR A 135 1.55 1.14 1.20
CA THR A 135 0.75 2.32 0.85
C THR A 135 1.62 3.38 0.19
N GLY A 136 1.21 3.84 -0.99
CA GLY A 136 1.80 5.01 -1.64
C GLY A 136 1.22 6.32 -1.09
N VAL A 137 1.82 7.43 -1.51
CA VAL A 137 1.35 8.80 -1.24
C VAL A 137 1.17 9.49 -2.58
N ALA A 138 -0.08 9.56 -3.06
CA ALA A 138 -0.40 10.03 -4.42
C ALA A 138 0.04 11.47 -4.66
N ASP A 139 -0.20 12.35 -3.67
CA ASP A 139 0.13 13.79 -3.74
C ASP A 139 1.49 14.11 -3.12
N ALA A 140 2.41 13.13 -3.08
CA ALA A 140 3.76 13.37 -2.58
C ALA A 140 4.45 14.48 -3.38
N PRO A 141 5.20 15.39 -2.73
CA PRO A 141 6.00 16.37 -3.44
C PRO A 141 6.91 15.72 -4.48
N GLU A 142 7.00 16.31 -5.66
CA GLU A 142 7.79 15.74 -6.76
C GLU A 142 9.24 15.47 -6.31
N GLY A 143 9.70 14.25 -6.54
CA GLY A 143 11.04 13.79 -6.15
C GLY A 143 11.21 13.45 -4.66
N SER A 144 10.17 13.59 -3.82
CA SER A 144 10.26 13.22 -2.39
C SER A 144 10.18 11.71 -2.15
N VAL A 145 9.52 10.97 -3.02
CA VAL A 145 9.42 9.51 -2.99
C VAL A 145 10.19 8.92 -4.17
N TYR A 146 11.18 8.10 -3.87
CA TYR A 146 12.07 7.51 -4.86
C TYR A 146 11.44 6.32 -5.59
N ALA A 147 10.67 5.53 -4.84
CA ALA A 147 9.94 4.39 -5.37
C ALA A 147 8.76 4.05 -4.46
N THR A 148 7.76 3.39 -5.02
CA THR A 148 6.60 2.87 -4.29
C THR A 148 6.42 1.40 -4.64
N VAL A 149 6.34 0.54 -3.61
CA VAL A 149 6.15 -0.91 -3.74
C VAL A 149 4.82 -1.28 -3.06
N VAL A 150 3.79 -1.48 -3.87
CA VAL A 150 2.42 -1.70 -3.40
C VAL A 150 1.75 -2.83 -4.18
N THR A 151 0.68 -3.38 -3.61
CA THR A 151 -0.30 -4.20 -4.36
C THR A 151 -1.09 -3.28 -5.29
N ASN A 152 -1.49 -3.76 -6.47
CA ASN A 152 -2.53 -3.10 -7.25
C ASN A 152 -3.88 -3.28 -6.52
N ASN A 153 -4.16 -2.36 -5.60
CA ASN A 153 -5.30 -2.47 -4.68
C ASN A 153 -6.64 -2.32 -5.38
N GLU A 154 -6.71 -1.46 -6.39
CA GLU A 154 -7.93 -1.28 -7.20
C GLU A 154 -8.26 -2.55 -7.97
N GLU A 155 -7.29 -3.16 -8.64
CA GLU A 155 -7.47 -4.45 -9.31
C GLU A 155 -7.86 -5.56 -8.34
N ALA A 156 -7.25 -5.61 -7.15
CA ALA A 156 -7.58 -6.60 -6.12
C ALA A 156 -9.03 -6.45 -5.64
N GLY A 157 -9.51 -5.22 -5.44
CA GLY A 157 -10.91 -4.93 -5.13
C GLY A 157 -11.84 -5.35 -6.27
N GLY A 158 -11.47 -5.06 -7.51
CA GLY A 158 -12.20 -5.47 -8.71
C GLY A 158 -12.36 -6.98 -8.83
N ILE A 159 -11.29 -7.75 -8.59
CA ILE A 159 -11.36 -9.22 -8.59
C ILE A 159 -12.33 -9.74 -7.52
N ALA A 160 -12.33 -9.13 -6.33
CA ALA A 160 -13.28 -9.51 -5.27
C ALA A 160 -14.73 -9.23 -5.69
N ALA A 161 -14.98 -8.08 -6.32
CA ALA A 161 -16.29 -7.70 -6.84
C ALA A 161 -16.77 -8.68 -7.94
N GLU A 162 -15.91 -9.05 -8.88
CA GLU A 162 -16.22 -10.03 -9.93
C GLU A 162 -16.65 -11.36 -9.30
N LYS A 163 -15.92 -11.86 -8.33
CA LYS A 163 -16.25 -13.12 -7.67
C LYS A 163 -17.54 -13.05 -6.87
N MET A 164 -17.77 -11.94 -6.15
CA MET A 164 -19.02 -11.76 -5.43
C MET A 164 -20.21 -11.63 -6.39
N TYR A 165 -20.08 -10.84 -7.44
CA TYR A 165 -21.14 -10.67 -8.44
C TYR A 165 -21.48 -12.00 -9.14
N GLU A 166 -20.48 -12.76 -9.55
CA GLU A 166 -20.66 -14.10 -10.13
C GLU A 166 -21.44 -15.02 -9.17
N ALA A 167 -21.12 -14.99 -7.89
CA ALA A 167 -21.79 -15.82 -6.87
C ALA A 167 -23.23 -15.38 -6.57
N LEU A 168 -23.53 -14.10 -6.71
CA LEU A 168 -24.85 -13.51 -6.38
C LEU A 168 -25.74 -13.26 -7.59
N LYS A 169 -25.25 -13.46 -8.81
CA LYS A 169 -25.93 -13.07 -10.06
C LYS A 169 -27.37 -13.58 -10.15
N ASP A 170 -27.59 -14.85 -9.86
CA ASP A 170 -28.92 -15.45 -9.91
C ASP A 170 -29.85 -14.88 -8.83
N GLN A 171 -29.33 -14.65 -7.63
CA GLN A 171 -30.09 -14.03 -6.53
C GLN A 171 -30.47 -12.58 -6.85
N ILE A 172 -29.56 -11.82 -7.45
CA ILE A 172 -29.81 -10.44 -7.91
C ILE A 172 -30.84 -10.41 -9.04
N ALA A 173 -30.80 -11.37 -9.97
CA ALA A 173 -31.73 -11.45 -11.07
C ALA A 173 -33.15 -11.77 -10.60
N ASP A 174 -33.31 -12.66 -9.63
CA ASP A 174 -34.59 -13.13 -9.09
C ASP A 174 -35.15 -12.25 -7.98
N ALA A 175 -34.38 -11.28 -7.46
CA ALA A 175 -34.76 -10.42 -6.36
C ALA A 175 -35.97 -9.54 -6.73
N LYS A 176 -36.98 -9.52 -5.84
CA LYS A 176 -38.16 -8.66 -5.94
C LYS A 176 -37.99 -7.34 -5.20
N ASP A 177 -37.12 -7.35 -4.22
CA ASP A 177 -36.78 -6.21 -3.37
C ASP A 177 -35.33 -5.78 -3.61
N THR A 178 -34.96 -4.60 -3.15
CA THR A 178 -33.60 -4.06 -3.26
C THR A 178 -32.60 -4.97 -2.56
N VAL A 179 -31.57 -5.39 -3.29
CA VAL A 179 -30.47 -6.18 -2.74
C VAL A 179 -29.49 -5.27 -2.01
N ARG A 180 -29.06 -5.63 -0.81
CA ARG A 180 -28.06 -4.87 -0.06
C ARG A 180 -26.74 -5.64 0.02
N ILE A 181 -25.63 -4.96 -0.28
CA ILE A 181 -24.25 -5.44 -0.19
C ILE A 181 -23.54 -4.60 0.87
N GLY A 182 -23.04 -5.24 1.92
CA GLY A 182 -22.23 -4.57 2.93
C GLY A 182 -20.75 -4.59 2.58
N GLU A 183 -20.09 -3.45 2.65
CA GLU A 183 -18.65 -3.32 2.52
C GLU A 183 -18.08 -2.68 3.78
N VAL A 184 -17.20 -3.37 4.50
CA VAL A 184 -16.51 -2.83 5.66
C VAL A 184 -15.06 -2.54 5.29
N ASN A 185 -14.71 -1.26 5.24
CA ASN A 185 -13.34 -0.80 5.01
C ASN A 185 -12.69 -0.38 6.33
N GLN A 186 -11.42 -0.71 6.50
CA GLN A 186 -10.65 -0.44 7.71
C GLN A 186 -10.58 1.07 8.02
N ASP A 187 -10.41 1.90 7.01
CA ASP A 187 -10.32 3.36 7.10
C ASP A 187 -10.69 4.00 5.75
N ALA A 188 -10.70 5.33 5.72
CA ALA A 188 -10.96 6.14 4.53
C ALA A 188 -9.80 7.12 4.22
N THR A 189 -8.59 6.85 4.72
CA THR A 189 -7.42 7.76 4.61
C THR A 189 -6.18 7.09 4.01
N SER A 190 -6.11 5.77 4.11
CA SER A 190 -4.99 4.96 3.67
C SER A 190 -5.18 4.53 2.20
N GLY A 191 -4.25 4.89 1.32
CA GLY A 191 -4.38 4.68 -0.12
C GLY A 191 -4.57 3.23 -0.56
N ASN A 192 -4.04 2.26 0.18
CA ASN A 192 -4.26 0.84 -0.12
C ASN A 192 -5.69 0.39 0.23
N ILE A 193 -6.27 0.91 1.31
CA ILE A 193 -7.64 0.58 1.74
C ILE A 193 -8.65 1.27 0.82
N THR A 194 -8.50 2.59 0.62
CA THR A 194 -9.41 3.37 -0.23
C THR A 194 -9.39 2.90 -1.68
N GLY A 195 -8.20 2.58 -2.22
CA GLY A 195 -8.07 2.03 -3.57
C GLY A 195 -8.73 0.66 -3.71
N ARG A 196 -8.61 -0.22 -2.72
CA ARG A 196 -9.24 -1.54 -2.73
C ARG A 196 -10.76 -1.44 -2.62
N GLY A 197 -11.26 -0.62 -1.71
CA GLY A 197 -12.70 -0.37 -1.54
C GLY A 197 -13.31 0.21 -2.81
N MET A 198 -12.73 1.28 -3.36
CA MET A 198 -13.23 1.86 -4.62
C MET A 198 -13.14 0.90 -5.80
N GLY A 199 -12.10 0.06 -5.86
CA GLY A 199 -11.98 -0.99 -6.87
C GLY A 199 -13.13 -1.99 -6.81
N PHE A 200 -13.53 -2.39 -5.59
CA PHE A 200 -14.71 -3.24 -5.39
C PHE A 200 -15.99 -2.52 -5.83
N ILE A 201 -16.25 -1.33 -5.31
CA ILE A 201 -17.47 -0.54 -5.60
C ILE A 201 -17.62 -0.33 -7.11
N ASN A 202 -16.58 0.18 -7.78
CA ASN A 202 -16.64 0.53 -9.19
C ASN A 202 -16.88 -0.71 -10.06
N LYS A 203 -16.18 -1.81 -9.79
CA LYS A 203 -16.32 -3.04 -10.57
C LYS A 203 -17.67 -3.71 -10.32
N PHE A 204 -18.16 -3.77 -9.09
CA PHE A 204 -19.48 -4.34 -8.79
C PHE A 204 -20.59 -3.54 -9.47
N LYS A 205 -20.50 -2.20 -9.39
CA LYS A 205 -21.42 -1.27 -10.07
C LYS A 205 -21.39 -1.47 -11.58
N GLU A 206 -20.21 -1.53 -12.21
CA GLU A 206 -20.04 -1.80 -13.65
C GLU A 206 -20.77 -3.08 -14.08
N LEU A 207 -20.56 -4.19 -13.36
CA LEU A 207 -21.17 -5.48 -13.67
C LEU A 207 -22.69 -5.46 -13.51
N ALA A 208 -23.17 -4.86 -12.44
CA ALA A 208 -24.60 -4.76 -12.18
C ALA A 208 -25.31 -3.86 -13.22
N GLU A 209 -24.71 -2.73 -13.58
CA GLU A 209 -25.24 -1.82 -14.60
C GLU A 209 -25.22 -2.44 -15.99
N ALA A 210 -24.23 -3.28 -16.31
CA ALA A 210 -24.21 -4.05 -17.56
C ALA A 210 -25.39 -5.05 -17.67
N ASP A 211 -25.87 -5.57 -16.53
CA ASP A 211 -27.08 -6.41 -16.44
C ASP A 211 -28.38 -5.58 -16.25
N GLY A 212 -28.31 -4.24 -16.43
CA GLY A 212 -29.45 -3.31 -16.41
C GLY A 212 -29.94 -2.93 -15.01
N LYS A 213 -29.17 -3.20 -13.96
CA LYS A 213 -29.51 -2.86 -12.56
C LYS A 213 -29.03 -1.45 -12.21
N LYS A 214 -29.78 -0.73 -11.41
CA LYS A 214 -29.36 0.55 -10.83
C LYS A 214 -28.68 0.32 -9.50
N VAL A 215 -27.49 0.89 -9.31
CA VAL A 215 -26.71 0.73 -8.07
C VAL A 215 -26.59 2.07 -7.35
N ALA A 216 -26.98 2.08 -6.09
CA ALA A 216 -26.69 3.18 -5.16
C ALA A 216 -25.56 2.78 -4.20
N VAL A 217 -24.67 3.71 -3.91
CA VAL A 217 -23.63 3.57 -2.88
C VAL A 217 -23.96 4.56 -1.77
N VAL A 218 -24.04 4.05 -0.55
CA VAL A 218 -24.42 4.82 0.65
C VAL A 218 -23.44 4.55 1.80
N GLY A 219 -23.56 5.27 2.89
CA GLY A 219 -22.75 5.10 4.10
C GLY A 219 -21.60 6.11 4.19
N ASN A 220 -20.36 5.67 4.26
CA ASN A 220 -19.23 6.55 4.50
C ASN A 220 -19.06 7.60 3.39
N GLU A 221 -19.03 8.90 3.78
CA GLU A 221 -19.02 10.03 2.85
C GLU A 221 -17.81 10.05 1.89
N TYR A 222 -16.63 9.60 2.33
CA TYR A 222 -15.46 9.56 1.48
C TYR A 222 -15.70 8.70 0.24
N TYR A 223 -16.17 7.47 0.44
CA TYR A 223 -16.45 6.54 -0.66
C TYR A 223 -17.62 7.01 -1.51
N VAL A 224 -18.71 7.43 -0.90
CA VAL A 224 -19.92 7.92 -1.59
C VAL A 224 -19.60 9.08 -2.53
N ASN A 225 -18.77 10.04 -2.09
CA ASN A 225 -18.40 11.22 -2.88
C ASN A 225 -17.51 10.90 -4.09
N LEU A 226 -16.84 9.76 -4.12
CA LEU A 226 -16.00 9.32 -5.24
C LEU A 226 -16.76 8.51 -6.30
N VAL A 227 -18.01 8.11 -6.02
CA VAL A 227 -18.81 7.30 -6.96
C VAL A 227 -19.41 8.18 -8.04
N GLU A 228 -19.03 7.94 -9.28
CA GLU A 228 -19.63 8.60 -10.44
C GLU A 228 -21.04 8.05 -10.72
N ASN A 229 -21.95 8.94 -11.12
CA ASN A 229 -23.31 8.59 -11.48
C ASN A 229 -24.04 7.74 -10.42
N ASN A 230 -23.85 8.07 -9.14
CA ASN A 230 -24.46 7.36 -8.02
C ASN A 230 -25.98 7.50 -8.09
N ALA A 231 -26.70 6.36 -8.13
CA ALA A 231 -28.15 6.36 -8.13
C ALA A 231 -28.70 6.82 -6.77
N LYS A 232 -29.97 7.27 -6.76
CA LYS A 232 -30.65 7.53 -5.49
C LYS A 232 -31.03 6.20 -4.84
N GLU A 233 -30.87 6.09 -3.54
CA GLU A 233 -31.20 4.88 -2.77
C GLU A 233 -32.63 4.38 -3.06
N ALA A 234 -33.60 5.30 -3.11
CA ALA A 234 -35.02 4.96 -3.38
C ALA A 234 -35.28 4.40 -4.79
N ASP A 235 -34.36 4.57 -5.72
CA ASP A 235 -34.50 4.14 -7.12
C ASP A 235 -33.59 2.94 -7.46
N ALA A 236 -32.84 2.43 -6.48
CA ALA A 236 -31.83 1.43 -6.69
C ALA A 236 -32.35 0.00 -6.60
N ASP A 237 -31.92 -0.85 -7.52
CA ASP A 237 -32.10 -2.29 -7.46
C ASP A 237 -31.09 -2.94 -6.48
N ILE A 238 -29.90 -2.33 -6.37
CA ILE A 238 -28.84 -2.77 -5.48
C ILE A 238 -28.30 -1.57 -4.69
N ILE A 239 -28.07 -1.76 -3.41
CA ILE A 239 -27.43 -0.78 -2.54
C ILE A 239 -26.11 -1.38 -2.03
N ILE A 240 -24.99 -0.70 -2.27
CA ILE A 240 -23.71 -0.99 -1.62
C ILE A 240 -23.59 -0.04 -0.43
N GLU A 241 -23.62 -0.58 0.78
CA GLU A 241 -23.49 0.19 2.00
C GLU A 241 -22.07 0.08 2.56
N VAL A 242 -21.35 1.20 2.59
CA VAL A 242 -19.95 1.27 3.01
C VAL A 242 -19.85 1.73 4.45
N ALA A 243 -19.35 0.87 5.32
CA ALA A 243 -19.05 1.17 6.71
C ALA A 243 -17.55 1.28 6.97
N VAL A 244 -17.17 2.23 7.82
CA VAL A 244 -15.81 2.43 8.28
C VAL A 244 -15.81 2.55 9.79
N PRO A 245 -15.09 1.69 10.53
CA PRO A 245 -15.06 1.75 11.99
C PRO A 245 -14.36 3.01 12.48
N ALA A 246 -14.75 3.50 13.65
CA ALA A 246 -14.16 4.70 14.24
C ALA A 246 -12.68 4.55 14.60
N GLN A 247 -12.21 3.31 14.77
CA GLN A 247 -10.80 2.95 15.00
C GLN A 247 -10.51 1.61 14.33
N THR A 248 -9.26 1.40 13.92
CA THR A 248 -8.80 0.19 13.22
C THR A 248 -8.59 -0.99 14.19
N THR A 249 -9.68 -1.46 14.81
CA THR A 249 -9.67 -2.63 15.68
C THR A 249 -10.58 -3.75 15.15
N VAL A 250 -10.26 -4.98 15.51
CA VAL A 250 -11.05 -6.16 15.11
C VAL A 250 -12.48 -6.07 15.66
N GLU A 251 -12.62 -5.62 16.91
CA GLU A 251 -13.91 -5.52 17.60
C GLU A 251 -14.84 -4.51 16.92
N LEU A 252 -14.32 -3.33 16.56
CA LEU A 252 -15.11 -2.31 15.89
C LEU A 252 -15.44 -2.71 14.45
N SER A 253 -14.51 -3.34 13.72
CA SER A 253 -14.81 -3.87 12.39
C SER A 253 -15.88 -4.97 12.43
N ALA A 254 -15.83 -5.86 13.43
CA ALA A 254 -16.85 -6.87 13.65
C ALA A 254 -18.22 -6.24 14.01
N THR A 255 -18.22 -5.13 14.75
CA THR A 255 -19.42 -4.37 15.07
C THR A 255 -20.05 -3.79 13.80
N GLU A 256 -19.26 -3.15 12.94
CA GLU A 256 -19.77 -2.62 11.67
C GLU A 256 -20.32 -3.73 10.76
N ALA A 257 -19.62 -4.86 10.66
CA ALA A 257 -20.10 -6.01 9.89
C ALA A 257 -21.43 -6.55 10.46
N SER A 258 -21.58 -6.56 11.79
CA SER A 258 -22.83 -6.98 12.44
C SER A 258 -23.96 -5.99 12.20
N ASN A 259 -23.68 -4.68 12.25
CA ASN A 259 -24.65 -3.63 11.96
C ASN A 259 -25.19 -3.77 10.54
N LEU A 260 -24.32 -3.94 9.55
CA LEU A 260 -24.71 -4.18 8.15
C LEU A 260 -25.58 -5.44 7.99
N SER A 261 -25.30 -6.50 8.74
CA SER A 261 -26.10 -7.74 8.67
C SER A 261 -27.47 -7.63 9.35
N LEU A 262 -27.61 -6.79 10.39
CA LEU A 262 -28.88 -6.58 11.09
C LEU A 262 -29.90 -5.79 10.28
N ILE A 263 -29.47 -4.96 9.33
CA ILE A 263 -30.36 -4.19 8.46
C ILE A 263 -31.23 -5.12 7.60
N HIS A 264 -30.79 -6.36 7.35
CA HIS A 264 -31.54 -7.36 6.59
C HIS A 264 -32.52 -8.21 7.41
N ILE A 265 -32.51 -8.13 8.75
CA ILE A 265 -33.34 -8.96 9.63
C ILE A 265 -34.65 -8.24 10.08
N SER A 266 -34.77 -6.96 9.73
CA SER A 266 -35.85 -6.11 10.31
C SER A 266 -37.12 -5.99 9.46
N GLU A 267 -37.39 -6.92 8.55
CA GLU A 267 -38.75 -6.99 7.92
C GLU A 267 -39.30 -8.41 7.93
N PRO A 268 -40.47 -8.63 8.59
CA PRO A 268 -41.31 -9.81 8.32
C PRO A 268 -42.18 -9.60 7.09
#